data_2f5f1dc5da5418ecd094d400682e75bd
#
_entry.id   2f5f1dc5da5418ecd094d400682e75bd
#
_cell.length_a   1.000
_cell.length_b   1.000
_cell.length_c   1.000
_cell.angle_alpha   90.00
_cell.angle_beta   90.00
_cell.angle_gamma   90.00
#
_symmetry.space_group_name_H-M   'P 1'
#
loop_
_entity.id
_entity.type
_entity.pdbx_description
1 polymer ?
#
loop_
_entity_poly.entity_id
_entity_poly.type
_entity_poly.pdbx_seq_one_letter_code
_entity_poly.pdbx_strand_id
1 'polypeptide(L)'
;MELGSGGKTMESFLSSSDLLLGFVPVFASVLALPGPNAAFAVGQSLKYGVVRSLFVPLGFMLATGIHAAMVLSGLGVLVLQYASALVILKWLGVLYLLYLGFKAFTAKSSVLAVSPQPMSRRAMLTTAMLVSLTNPKALLASLMLYPLFIGEAGSYAAQSVALGLVAMVVSFGVYGGYVLAASLIRRRLVRSHLANKIVGAFYLGAAGALAAK
;
A
#
# COMPACT_ATOMS: atom_id res chain seq x y z
N MET A 1 43.25 6.18 -27.25
CA MET A 1 43.49 5.89 -25.83
C MET A 1 42.27 6.36 -25.07
N GLU A 2 41.35 5.40 -24.82
CA GLU A 2 39.99 5.65 -24.32
C GLU A 2 39.96 5.85 -22.81
N LEU A 3 39.91 7.08 -22.35
CA LEU A 3 39.63 7.42 -20.94
C LEU A 3 38.21 8.07 -20.75
N GLY A 4 37.35 7.95 -21.77
CA GLY A 4 36.04 8.63 -21.76
C GLY A 4 34.84 7.81 -21.27
N SER A 5 34.97 6.49 -21.06
CA SER A 5 33.82 5.62 -20.77
C SER A 5 33.47 5.57 -19.27
N GLY A 6 34.45 5.74 -18.39
CA GLY A 6 34.23 5.66 -16.95
C GLY A 6 33.47 6.87 -16.35
N GLY A 7 33.62 8.06 -16.92
CA GLY A 7 32.93 9.27 -16.46
C GLY A 7 31.42 9.21 -16.73
N LYS A 8 31.03 8.82 -17.95
CA LYS A 8 29.60 8.71 -18.34
C LYS A 8 28.83 7.66 -17.54
N THR A 9 29.48 6.54 -17.20
CA THR A 9 28.87 5.50 -16.36
C THR A 9 28.71 5.94 -14.91
N MET A 10 29.65 6.70 -14.37
CA MET A 10 29.58 7.23 -13.00
C MET A 10 28.51 8.34 -12.89
N GLU A 11 28.46 9.28 -13.84
CA GLU A 11 27.44 10.32 -13.89
C GLU A 11 26.02 9.75 -14.09
N SER A 12 25.85 8.72 -14.92
CA SER A 12 24.57 8.05 -15.11
C SER A 12 24.14 7.28 -13.86
N PHE A 13 25.06 6.69 -13.12
CA PHE A 13 24.76 6.01 -11.87
C PHE A 13 24.35 7.02 -10.78
N LEU A 14 25.07 8.13 -10.64
CA LEU A 14 24.73 9.18 -9.67
C LEU A 14 23.35 9.80 -9.97
N SER A 15 23.03 10.09 -11.24
CA SER A 15 21.71 10.62 -11.60
C SER A 15 20.58 9.62 -11.34
N SER A 16 20.81 8.33 -11.55
CA SER A 16 19.82 7.27 -11.22
C SER A 16 19.63 7.13 -9.73
N SER A 17 20.69 7.29 -8.93
CA SER A 17 20.62 7.27 -7.47
C SER A 17 19.82 8.47 -6.93
N ASP A 18 20.01 9.66 -7.51
CA ASP A 18 19.27 10.87 -7.13
C ASP A 18 17.77 10.73 -7.40
N LEU A 19 17.40 10.13 -8.52
CA LEU A 19 15.99 9.83 -8.84
C LEU A 19 15.40 8.85 -7.81
N LEU A 20 16.12 7.78 -7.44
CA LEU A 20 15.66 6.84 -6.42
C LEU A 20 15.54 7.50 -5.04
N LEU A 21 16.49 8.36 -4.66
CA LEU A 21 16.42 9.11 -3.40
C LEU A 21 15.22 10.07 -3.39
N GLY A 22 14.96 10.76 -4.50
CA GLY A 22 13.78 11.62 -4.66
C GLY A 22 12.45 10.85 -4.64
N PHE A 23 12.44 9.62 -5.18
CA PHE A 23 11.27 8.77 -5.20
C PHE A 23 10.79 8.39 -3.79
N VAL A 24 11.70 8.04 -2.89
CA VAL A 24 11.37 7.54 -1.54
C VAL A 24 10.41 8.46 -0.77
N PRO A 25 10.72 9.76 -0.56
CA PRO A 25 9.84 10.64 0.20
C PRO A 25 8.52 10.91 -0.52
N VAL A 26 8.52 11.03 -1.85
CA VAL A 26 7.30 11.26 -2.64
C VAL A 26 6.38 10.06 -2.54
N PHE A 27 6.90 8.86 -2.80
CA PHE A 27 6.10 7.64 -2.75
C PHE A 27 5.62 7.34 -1.33
N ALA A 28 6.49 7.49 -0.31
CA ALA A 28 6.12 7.33 1.09
C ALA A 28 4.99 8.29 1.50
N SER A 29 5.05 9.56 1.08
CA SER A 29 4.01 10.54 1.38
C SER A 29 2.65 10.14 0.79
N VAL A 30 2.63 9.65 -0.46
CA VAL A 30 1.40 9.17 -1.08
C VAL A 30 0.85 7.93 -0.38
N LEU A 31 1.70 6.97 0.00
CA LEU A 31 1.28 5.78 0.74
C LEU A 31 0.80 6.11 2.15
N ALA A 32 1.40 7.12 2.80
CA ALA A 32 1.04 7.57 4.13
C ALA A 32 -0.31 8.30 4.20
N LEU A 33 -0.87 8.73 3.06
CA LEU A 33 -2.23 9.25 3.06
C LEU A 33 -3.23 8.15 3.43
N PRO A 34 -4.17 8.42 4.37
CA PRO A 34 -5.17 7.45 4.77
C PRO A 34 -5.97 6.89 3.57
N GLY A 35 -6.20 5.58 3.59
CA GLY A 35 -6.92 4.89 2.53
C GLY A 35 -7.15 3.41 2.86
N PRO A 36 -7.65 2.60 1.89
CA PRO A 36 -7.99 1.20 2.11
C PRO A 36 -6.88 0.38 2.76
N ASN A 37 -5.65 0.49 2.26
CA ASN A 37 -4.51 -0.24 2.79
C ASN A 37 -4.19 0.15 4.24
N ALA A 38 -4.15 1.46 4.54
CA ALA A 38 -3.91 1.96 5.90
C ALA A 38 -5.03 1.50 6.86
N ALA A 39 -6.30 1.62 6.42
CA ALA A 39 -7.45 1.15 7.19
C ALA A 39 -7.36 -0.34 7.51
N PHE A 40 -7.00 -1.16 6.53
CA PHE A 40 -6.83 -2.60 6.73
C PHE A 40 -5.68 -2.91 7.69
N ALA A 41 -4.51 -2.25 7.52
CA ALA A 41 -3.35 -2.43 8.40
C ALA A 41 -3.68 -2.09 9.86
N VAL A 42 -4.30 -0.94 10.10
CA VAL A 42 -4.75 -0.51 11.43
C VAL A 42 -5.74 -1.49 12.01
N GLY A 43 -6.79 -1.87 11.26
CA GLY A 43 -7.82 -2.80 11.71
C GLY A 43 -7.26 -4.16 12.11
N GLN A 44 -6.34 -4.72 11.32
CA GLN A 44 -5.69 -6.00 11.63
C GLN A 44 -4.78 -5.88 12.86
N SER A 45 -4.01 -4.79 12.96
CA SER A 45 -3.11 -4.57 14.11
C SER A 45 -3.88 -4.44 15.43
N LEU A 46 -4.96 -3.67 15.42
CA LEU A 46 -5.84 -3.54 16.59
C LEU A 46 -6.45 -4.88 16.98
N LYS A 47 -6.84 -5.71 16.01
CA LYS A 47 -7.49 -7.00 16.26
C LYS A 47 -6.50 -8.09 16.72
N TYR A 48 -5.38 -8.25 16.00
CA TYR A 48 -4.49 -9.40 16.17
C TYR A 48 -3.12 -9.07 16.79
N GLY A 49 -2.82 -7.79 16.99
CA GLY A 49 -1.52 -7.31 17.49
C GLY A 49 -0.42 -7.30 16.42
N VAL A 50 0.76 -6.79 16.79
CA VAL A 50 1.87 -6.53 15.86
C VAL A 50 2.32 -7.78 15.12
N VAL A 51 2.77 -8.80 15.86
CA VAL A 51 3.48 -9.95 15.28
C VAL A 51 2.68 -10.63 14.17
N ARG A 52 1.37 -10.80 14.40
CA ARG A 52 0.51 -11.41 13.41
C ARG A 52 0.20 -10.47 12.25
N SER A 53 0.04 -9.19 12.53
CA SER A 53 -0.30 -8.18 11.53
C SER A 53 0.88 -7.75 10.65
N LEU A 54 2.11 -8.17 10.92
CA LEU A 54 3.25 -7.97 10.01
C LEU A 54 3.08 -8.66 8.65
N PHE A 55 2.19 -9.67 8.56
CA PHE A 55 1.83 -10.27 7.27
C PHE A 55 1.00 -9.33 6.38
N VAL A 56 0.41 -8.27 6.93
CA VAL A 56 -0.29 -7.24 6.15
C VAL A 56 0.67 -6.40 5.33
N PRO A 57 1.68 -5.71 5.91
CA PRO A 57 2.64 -4.95 5.12
C PRO A 57 3.45 -5.85 4.16
N LEU A 58 3.70 -7.12 4.50
CA LEU A 58 4.28 -8.08 3.55
C LEU A 58 3.36 -8.30 2.33
N GLY A 59 2.06 -8.47 2.54
CA GLY A 59 1.09 -8.59 1.44
C GLY A 59 1.03 -7.33 0.57
N PHE A 60 1.06 -6.14 1.19
CA PHE A 60 1.10 -4.87 0.45
C PHE A 60 2.42 -4.67 -0.30
N MET A 61 3.53 -5.06 0.27
CA MET A 61 4.83 -5.06 -0.39
C MET A 61 4.81 -5.90 -1.67
N LEU A 62 4.29 -7.12 -1.61
CA LEU A 62 4.17 -8.00 -2.78
C LEU A 62 3.23 -7.40 -3.84
N ALA A 63 2.09 -6.85 -3.43
CA ALA A 63 1.18 -6.15 -4.34
C ALA A 63 1.85 -4.93 -5.00
N THR A 64 2.67 -4.18 -4.24
CA THR A 64 3.46 -3.07 -4.78
C THR A 64 4.45 -3.53 -5.84
N GLY A 65 5.10 -4.67 -5.63
CA GLY A 65 5.98 -5.30 -6.63
C GLY A 65 5.22 -5.69 -7.90
N ILE A 66 4.01 -6.24 -7.77
CA ILE A 66 3.14 -6.57 -8.91
C ILE A 66 2.74 -5.29 -9.66
N HIS A 67 2.34 -4.22 -8.97
CA HIS A 67 2.04 -2.93 -9.60
C HIS A 67 3.26 -2.37 -10.33
N ALA A 68 4.45 -2.43 -9.72
CA ALA A 68 5.68 -1.97 -10.35
C ALA A 68 5.98 -2.77 -11.62
N ALA A 69 5.93 -4.10 -11.55
CA ALA A 69 6.15 -4.96 -12.69
C ALA A 69 5.14 -4.67 -13.82
N MET A 70 3.86 -4.50 -13.49
CA MET A 70 2.81 -4.20 -14.46
C MET A 70 3.03 -2.84 -15.13
N VAL A 71 3.31 -1.79 -14.35
CA VAL A 71 3.49 -0.43 -14.90
C VAL A 71 4.76 -0.33 -15.72
N LEU A 72 5.88 -0.82 -15.19
CA LEU A 72 7.19 -0.69 -15.80
C LEU A 72 7.42 -1.67 -16.98
N SER A 73 6.61 -2.73 -17.12
CA SER A 73 6.58 -3.55 -18.33
C SER A 73 5.79 -2.93 -19.50
N GLY A 74 5.23 -1.74 -19.32
CA GLY A 74 4.40 -1.07 -20.33
C GLY A 74 2.93 -1.46 -20.33
N LEU A 75 2.52 -2.48 -19.56
CA LEU A 75 1.11 -2.88 -19.42
C LEU A 75 0.25 -1.79 -18.75
N GLY A 76 0.86 -0.84 -18.07
CA GLY A 76 0.18 0.32 -17.48
C GLY A 76 -0.63 1.12 -18.49
N VAL A 77 -0.16 1.25 -19.72
CA VAL A 77 -0.88 1.93 -20.81
C VAL A 77 -2.21 1.23 -21.12
N LEU A 78 -2.22 -0.10 -21.14
CA LEU A 78 -3.45 -0.88 -21.36
C LEU A 78 -4.46 -0.66 -20.24
N VAL A 79 -4.00 -0.55 -18.99
CA VAL A 79 -4.89 -0.25 -17.85
C VAL A 79 -5.55 1.12 -18.00
N LEU A 80 -4.82 2.11 -18.49
CA LEU A 80 -5.37 3.46 -18.74
C LEU A 80 -6.40 3.49 -19.87
N GLN A 81 -6.27 2.62 -20.87
CA GLN A 81 -7.26 2.50 -21.95
C GLN A 81 -8.62 1.97 -21.45
N TYR A 82 -8.61 1.21 -20.35
CA TYR A 82 -9.83 0.67 -19.73
C TYR A 82 -10.23 1.49 -18.48
N ALA A 83 -10.38 2.79 -18.64
CA ALA A 83 -10.76 3.69 -17.52
C ALA A 83 -12.03 3.22 -16.77
N SER A 84 -12.99 2.61 -17.48
CA SER A 84 -14.19 2.02 -16.87
C SER A 84 -13.87 0.90 -15.87
N ALA A 85 -12.85 0.09 -16.14
CA ALA A 85 -12.42 -0.96 -15.20
C ALA A 85 -11.86 -0.36 -13.90
N LEU A 86 -11.14 0.77 -13.99
CA LEU A 86 -10.66 1.49 -12.81
C LEU A 86 -11.81 2.06 -11.97
N VAL A 87 -12.86 2.57 -12.64
CA VAL A 87 -14.07 3.06 -11.96
C VAL A 87 -14.79 1.92 -11.24
N ILE A 88 -14.98 0.78 -11.90
CA ILE A 88 -15.60 -0.42 -11.28
C ILE A 88 -14.76 -0.85 -10.07
N LEU A 89 -13.45 -0.97 -10.22
CA LEU A 89 -12.54 -1.38 -9.15
C LEU A 89 -12.60 -0.42 -7.95
N LYS A 90 -12.65 0.89 -8.21
CA LYS A 90 -12.83 1.92 -7.19
C LYS A 90 -14.11 1.67 -6.39
N TRP A 91 -15.24 1.49 -7.05
CA TRP A 91 -16.53 1.32 -6.37
C TRP A 91 -16.62 0.00 -5.61
N LEU A 92 -16.02 -1.08 -6.13
CA LEU A 92 -15.86 -2.33 -5.37
C LEU A 92 -15.05 -2.12 -4.08
N GLY A 93 -13.96 -1.35 -4.15
CA GLY A 93 -13.17 -0.97 -2.98
C GLY A 93 -13.97 -0.15 -1.96
N VAL A 94 -14.74 0.84 -2.43
CA VAL A 94 -15.64 1.66 -1.60
C VAL A 94 -16.67 0.78 -0.89
N LEU A 95 -17.37 -0.08 -1.62
CA LEU A 95 -18.39 -0.99 -1.08
C LEU A 95 -17.77 -1.94 -0.03
N TYR A 96 -16.59 -2.46 -0.29
CA TYR A 96 -15.90 -3.32 0.68
C TYR A 96 -15.54 -2.58 1.97
N LEU A 97 -15.04 -1.35 1.87
CA LEU A 97 -14.73 -0.53 3.04
C LEU A 97 -15.98 -0.13 3.82
N LEU A 98 -17.07 0.20 3.13
CA LEU A 98 -18.38 0.45 3.76
C LEU A 98 -18.87 -0.78 4.51
N TYR A 99 -18.76 -1.97 3.90
CA TYR A 99 -19.09 -3.24 4.57
C TYR A 99 -18.26 -3.45 5.83
N LEU A 100 -16.94 -3.26 5.76
CA LEU A 100 -16.07 -3.39 6.94
C LEU A 100 -16.40 -2.35 8.02
N GLY A 101 -16.68 -1.11 7.63
CA GLY A 101 -17.09 -0.04 8.53
C GLY A 101 -18.39 -0.37 9.23
N PHE A 102 -19.41 -0.75 8.48
CA PHE A 102 -20.71 -1.15 9.03
C PHE A 102 -20.59 -2.34 9.99
N LYS A 103 -19.82 -3.38 9.59
CA LYS A 103 -19.55 -4.54 10.44
C LYS A 103 -18.83 -4.18 11.74
N ALA A 104 -17.94 -3.19 11.70
CA ALA A 104 -17.26 -2.71 12.91
C ALA A 104 -18.23 -1.95 13.83
N PHE A 105 -19.12 -1.10 13.29
CA PHE A 105 -20.09 -0.35 14.09
C PHE A 105 -21.18 -1.23 14.71
N THR A 106 -21.64 -2.26 13.99
CA THR A 106 -22.72 -3.15 14.44
C THR A 106 -22.26 -4.29 15.32
N ALA A 107 -20.95 -4.45 15.50
CA ALA A 107 -20.41 -5.50 16.35
C ALA A 107 -20.85 -5.34 17.82
N LYS A 108 -21.62 -6.32 18.32
CA LYS A 108 -22.15 -6.35 19.70
C LYS A 108 -21.07 -6.50 20.77
N SER A 109 -19.95 -7.08 20.42
CA SER A 109 -18.74 -7.17 21.26
C SER A 109 -17.61 -6.38 20.63
N SER A 110 -16.62 -5.95 21.43
CA SER A 110 -15.46 -5.27 20.87
C SER A 110 -14.90 -6.10 19.70
N VAL A 111 -14.76 -5.49 18.51
CA VAL A 111 -14.09 -6.12 17.33
C VAL A 111 -12.69 -6.61 17.71
N LEU A 112 -12.15 -6.07 18.81
CA LEU A 112 -10.87 -6.45 19.39
C LEU A 112 -10.99 -7.59 20.40
N ALA A 113 -12.22 -7.91 20.86
CA ALA A 113 -12.48 -9.08 21.68
C ALA A 113 -12.43 -10.32 20.79
N VAL A 114 -11.49 -11.14 21.09
CA VAL A 114 -11.10 -12.43 20.53
C VAL A 114 -12.12 -13.03 19.55
N SER A 115 -11.78 -13.02 18.29
CA SER A 115 -12.41 -13.93 17.32
C SER A 115 -12.05 -15.37 17.71
N PRO A 116 -12.99 -16.31 17.83
CA PRO A 116 -12.71 -17.68 18.23
C PRO A 116 -11.66 -18.37 17.34
N GLN A 117 -11.55 -17.93 16.08
CA GLN A 117 -10.50 -18.38 15.18
C GLN A 117 -9.75 -17.17 14.58
N PRO A 118 -8.50 -16.96 14.97
CA PRO A 118 -7.68 -15.91 14.39
C PRO A 118 -7.37 -16.23 12.92
N MET A 119 -7.51 -15.22 12.04
CA MET A 119 -7.13 -15.32 10.63
C MET A 119 -5.72 -15.91 10.50
N SER A 120 -5.54 -16.92 9.65
CA SER A 120 -4.22 -17.52 9.43
C SER A 120 -3.25 -16.51 8.82
N ARG A 121 -1.95 -16.72 9.01
CA ARG A 121 -0.91 -15.82 8.45
C ARG A 121 -1.02 -15.73 6.91
N ARG A 122 -1.27 -16.88 6.25
CA ARG A 122 -1.47 -16.94 4.79
C ARG A 122 -2.70 -16.14 4.36
N ALA A 123 -3.84 -16.36 5.03
CA ALA A 123 -5.06 -15.61 4.73
C ALA A 123 -4.86 -14.09 4.94
N MET A 124 -4.12 -13.67 5.95
CA MET A 124 -3.83 -12.26 6.19
C MET A 124 -2.96 -11.65 5.09
N LEU A 125 -1.92 -12.36 4.65
CA LEU A 125 -1.05 -11.95 3.55
C LEU A 125 -1.83 -11.85 2.24
N THR A 126 -2.56 -12.91 1.86
CA THR A 126 -3.31 -12.93 0.59
C THR A 126 -4.44 -11.91 0.57
N THR A 127 -5.17 -11.72 1.69
CA THR A 127 -6.19 -10.68 1.78
C THR A 127 -5.57 -9.28 1.65
N ALA A 128 -4.44 -9.03 2.31
CA ALA A 128 -3.72 -7.76 2.16
C ALA A 128 -3.28 -7.53 0.71
N MET A 129 -2.72 -8.55 0.05
CA MET A 129 -2.39 -8.44 -1.38
C MET A 129 -3.62 -8.05 -2.22
N LEU A 130 -4.73 -8.75 -2.03
CA LEU A 130 -5.97 -8.47 -2.77
C LEU A 130 -6.48 -7.06 -2.49
N VAL A 131 -6.52 -6.64 -1.22
CA VAL A 131 -6.90 -5.26 -0.84
C VAL A 131 -6.03 -4.23 -1.55
N SER A 132 -4.73 -4.46 -1.67
CA SER A 132 -3.82 -3.53 -2.34
C SER A 132 -3.96 -3.58 -3.86
N LEU A 133 -4.04 -4.77 -4.45
CA LEU A 133 -4.20 -4.94 -5.91
C LEU A 133 -5.51 -4.36 -6.42
N THR A 134 -6.58 -4.46 -5.63
CA THR A 134 -7.89 -3.87 -5.96
C THR A 134 -8.03 -2.42 -5.50
N ASN A 135 -7.00 -1.83 -4.92
CA ASN A 135 -7.02 -0.45 -4.46
C ASN A 135 -6.67 0.53 -5.60
N PRO A 136 -7.65 1.26 -6.16
CA PRO A 136 -7.38 2.17 -7.27
C PRO A 136 -6.40 3.29 -6.89
N LYS A 137 -6.36 3.72 -5.62
CA LYS A 137 -5.37 4.69 -5.15
C LYS A 137 -3.94 4.15 -5.32
N ALA A 138 -3.70 2.89 -4.94
CA ALA A 138 -2.38 2.29 -5.05
C ALA A 138 -1.96 2.11 -6.52
N LEU A 139 -2.90 1.66 -7.35
CA LEU A 139 -2.68 1.48 -8.78
C LEU A 139 -2.41 2.82 -9.49
N LEU A 140 -3.25 3.83 -9.27
CA LEU A 140 -3.06 5.16 -9.84
C LEU A 140 -1.76 5.83 -9.39
N ALA A 141 -1.41 5.69 -8.10
CA ALA A 141 -0.13 6.19 -7.60
C ALA A 141 1.04 5.53 -8.34
N SER A 142 0.98 4.22 -8.58
CA SER A 142 2.02 3.50 -9.32
C SER A 142 2.10 3.96 -10.78
N LEU A 143 0.96 4.08 -11.46
CA LEU A 143 0.88 4.54 -12.85
C LEU A 143 1.42 5.96 -13.05
N MET A 144 1.15 6.85 -12.09
CA MET A 144 1.56 8.25 -12.18
C MET A 144 3.01 8.47 -11.74
N LEU A 145 3.48 7.76 -10.72
CA LEU A 145 4.78 8.06 -10.12
C LEU A 145 5.93 7.29 -10.77
N TYR A 146 5.79 5.99 -11.04
CA TYR A 146 6.93 5.21 -11.50
C TYR A 146 7.58 5.75 -12.78
N PRO A 147 6.83 6.15 -13.83
CA PRO A 147 7.46 6.70 -15.03
C PRO A 147 8.27 7.97 -14.80
N LEU A 148 7.91 8.78 -13.79
CA LEU A 148 8.58 10.04 -13.48
C LEU A 148 9.99 9.85 -12.88
N PHE A 149 10.29 8.64 -12.41
CA PHE A 149 11.54 8.32 -11.74
C PHE A 149 12.40 7.33 -12.53
N ILE A 150 12.11 7.17 -13.81
CA ILE A 150 12.97 6.49 -14.78
C ILE A 150 13.69 7.56 -15.60
N GLY A 151 15.00 7.59 -15.51
CA GLY A 151 15.84 8.53 -16.26
C GLY A 151 16.20 8.01 -17.65
N GLU A 152 16.65 8.93 -18.51
CA GLU A 152 17.10 8.61 -19.87
C GLU A 152 18.48 7.91 -19.89
N ALA A 153 19.29 8.11 -18.85
CA ALA A 153 20.63 7.57 -18.75
C ALA A 153 20.62 6.16 -18.11
N GLY A 154 21.29 5.22 -18.76
CA GLY A 154 21.46 3.86 -18.26
C GLY A 154 20.41 2.86 -18.76
N SER A 155 20.41 1.67 -18.16
CA SER A 155 19.50 0.59 -18.54
C SER A 155 18.11 0.80 -17.94
N TYR A 156 17.09 0.91 -18.77
CA TYR A 156 15.68 0.94 -18.34
C TYR A 156 15.32 -0.24 -17.43
N ALA A 157 15.77 -1.44 -17.79
CA ALA A 157 15.49 -2.66 -17.01
C ALA A 157 16.11 -2.59 -15.61
N ALA A 158 17.35 -2.14 -15.50
CA ALA A 158 18.02 -2.00 -14.21
C ALA A 158 17.33 -0.94 -13.33
N GLN A 159 16.98 0.22 -13.88
CA GLN A 159 16.24 1.26 -13.18
C GLN A 159 14.86 0.77 -12.74
N SER A 160 14.14 0.06 -13.60
CA SER A 160 12.81 -0.50 -13.29
C SER A 160 12.87 -1.50 -12.14
N VAL A 161 13.85 -2.40 -12.14
CA VAL A 161 14.05 -3.36 -11.05
C VAL A 161 14.40 -2.64 -9.75
N ALA A 162 15.35 -1.70 -9.79
CA ALA A 162 15.76 -0.93 -8.61
C ALA A 162 14.58 -0.15 -8.03
N LEU A 163 13.83 0.58 -8.87
CA LEU A 163 12.66 1.36 -8.47
C LEU A 163 11.57 0.46 -7.87
N GLY A 164 11.29 -0.69 -8.48
CA GLY A 164 10.34 -1.67 -7.97
C GLY A 164 10.72 -2.20 -6.58
N LEU A 165 11.99 -2.56 -6.39
CA LEU A 165 12.51 -3.02 -5.09
C LEU A 165 12.44 -1.93 -4.02
N VAL A 166 12.83 -0.71 -4.34
CA VAL A 166 12.72 0.45 -3.43
C VAL A 166 11.27 0.70 -3.07
N ALA A 167 10.34 0.68 -4.05
CA ALA A 167 8.91 0.85 -3.80
C ALA A 167 8.37 -0.23 -2.84
N MET A 168 8.79 -1.48 -3.00
CA MET A 168 8.41 -2.58 -2.11
C MET A 168 8.88 -2.32 -0.67
N VAL A 169 10.12 -1.91 -0.48
CA VAL A 169 10.68 -1.61 0.85
C VAL A 169 9.95 -0.42 1.49
N VAL A 170 9.72 0.65 0.74
CA VAL A 170 8.98 1.82 1.21
C VAL A 170 7.55 1.43 1.61
N SER A 171 6.87 0.63 0.79
CA SER A 171 5.52 0.12 1.09
C SER A 171 5.49 -0.66 2.39
N PHE A 172 6.44 -1.58 2.57
CA PHE A 172 6.56 -2.35 3.82
C PHE A 172 6.79 -1.43 5.02
N GLY A 173 7.69 -0.46 4.90
CA GLY A 173 8.01 0.49 5.97
C GLY A 173 6.81 1.35 6.38
N VAL A 174 6.12 1.96 5.42
CA VAL A 174 4.96 2.82 5.69
C VAL A 174 3.83 2.03 6.34
N TYR A 175 3.43 0.90 5.78
CA TYR A 175 2.33 0.10 6.34
C TYR A 175 2.74 -0.66 7.60
N GLY A 176 4.00 -1.02 7.75
CA GLY A 176 4.59 -1.48 9.01
C GLY A 176 4.48 -0.42 10.11
N GLY A 177 4.74 0.84 9.77
CA GLY A 177 4.52 1.99 10.64
C GLY A 177 3.07 2.10 11.11
N TYR A 178 2.09 1.92 10.22
CA TYR A 178 0.67 1.88 10.58
C TYR A 178 0.34 0.73 11.56
N VAL A 179 0.90 -0.46 11.31
CA VAL A 179 0.72 -1.61 12.21
C VAL A 179 1.30 -1.33 13.59
N LEU A 180 2.50 -0.76 13.66
CA LEU A 180 3.16 -0.41 14.92
C LEU A 180 2.40 0.68 15.67
N ALA A 181 2.07 1.79 14.99
CA ALA A 181 1.33 2.90 15.60
C ALA A 181 -0.03 2.44 16.16
N ALA A 182 -0.78 1.63 15.41
CA ALA A 182 -2.04 1.08 15.87
C ALA A 182 -1.86 0.18 17.11
N SER A 183 -0.77 -0.57 17.16
CA SER A 183 -0.49 -1.47 18.28
C SER A 183 -0.22 -0.75 19.61
N LEU A 184 0.39 0.44 19.55
CA LEU A 184 0.67 1.26 20.73
C LEU A 184 -0.62 1.68 21.46
N ILE A 185 -1.66 2.00 20.70
CA ILE A 185 -2.95 2.40 21.28
C ILE A 185 -3.87 1.20 21.57
N ARG A 186 -3.55 0.01 21.04
CA ARG A 186 -4.37 -1.22 21.18
C ARG A 186 -4.70 -1.53 22.63
N ARG A 187 -3.72 -1.50 23.55
CA ARG A 187 -3.91 -1.84 24.96
C ARG A 187 -4.95 -0.95 25.65
N ARG A 188 -5.06 0.32 25.25
CA ARG A 188 -6.05 1.28 25.78
C ARG A 188 -7.44 1.06 25.17
N LEU A 189 -7.50 0.57 23.91
CA LEU A 189 -8.74 0.44 23.16
C LEU A 189 -9.43 -0.92 23.31
N VAL A 190 -8.68 -2.01 23.58
CA VAL A 190 -9.22 -3.40 23.63
C VAL A 190 -10.37 -3.56 24.61
N ARG A 191 -10.44 -2.77 25.68
CA ARG A 191 -11.49 -2.85 26.71
C ARG A 191 -12.70 -1.94 26.47
N SER A 192 -12.72 -1.17 25.40
CA SER A 192 -13.79 -0.19 25.17
C SER A 192 -14.53 -0.43 23.86
N HIS A 193 -15.86 -0.21 23.87
CA HIS A 193 -16.66 -0.11 22.64
C HIS A 193 -16.17 1.01 21.70
N LEU A 194 -15.34 1.93 22.21
CA LEU A 194 -14.71 2.99 21.45
C LEU A 194 -13.82 2.44 20.32
N ALA A 195 -13.18 1.28 20.54
CA ALA A 195 -12.36 0.63 19.51
C ALA A 195 -13.15 0.31 18.23
N ASN A 196 -14.37 -0.20 18.38
CA ASN A 196 -15.24 -0.50 17.24
C ASN A 196 -15.60 0.76 16.46
N LYS A 197 -15.91 1.84 17.19
CA LYS A 197 -16.22 3.16 16.60
C LYS A 197 -15.02 3.74 15.86
N ILE A 198 -13.82 3.65 16.44
CA ILE A 198 -12.58 4.13 15.80
C ILE A 198 -12.27 3.33 14.53
N VAL A 199 -12.31 2.01 14.60
CA VAL A 199 -12.09 1.14 13.43
C VAL A 199 -13.13 1.39 12.35
N GLY A 200 -14.41 1.47 12.74
CA GLY A 200 -15.50 1.77 11.83
C GLY A 200 -15.35 3.13 11.16
N ALA A 201 -15.07 4.18 11.94
CA ALA A 201 -14.84 5.54 11.44
C ALA A 201 -13.65 5.59 10.48
N PHE A 202 -12.58 4.84 10.77
CA PHE A 202 -11.41 4.77 9.89
C PHE A 202 -11.75 4.13 8.53
N TYR A 203 -12.53 3.04 8.53
CA TYR A 203 -12.99 2.40 7.29
C TYR A 203 -13.95 3.30 6.50
N LEU A 204 -14.89 3.96 7.18
CA LEU A 204 -15.82 4.89 6.52
C LEU A 204 -15.10 6.12 5.97
N GLY A 205 -14.16 6.68 6.73
CA GLY A 205 -13.30 7.77 6.27
C GLY A 205 -12.49 7.38 5.03
N ALA A 206 -11.92 6.17 5.02
CA ALA A 206 -11.19 5.65 3.87
C ALA A 206 -12.10 5.39 2.66
N ALA A 207 -13.35 4.93 2.87
CA ALA A 207 -14.35 4.77 1.82
C ALA A 207 -14.74 6.14 1.22
N GLY A 208 -15.00 7.13 2.06
CA GLY A 208 -15.31 8.50 1.62
C GLY A 208 -14.17 9.14 0.84
N ALA A 209 -12.94 9.03 1.34
CA ALA A 209 -11.75 9.52 0.65
C ALA A 209 -11.50 8.84 -0.70
N LEU A 210 -11.88 7.56 -0.84
CA LEU A 210 -11.80 6.83 -2.09
C LEU A 210 -12.93 7.21 -3.06
N ALA A 211 -14.14 7.43 -2.55
CA ALA A 211 -15.29 7.82 -3.37
C ALA A 211 -15.16 9.23 -3.95
N ALA A 212 -14.51 10.15 -3.19
CA ALA A 212 -14.35 11.56 -3.57
C ALA A 212 -13.32 11.80 -4.68
N LYS A 213 -12.53 10.82 -5.05
CA LYS A 213 -11.53 10.87 -6.15
C LYS A 213 -12.06 10.19 -7.40
#